data_4414a88297fa7a8250f905372122cec3
#
_entry.id   4414a88297fa7a8250f905372122cec3
#
_cell.length_a   1.000
_cell.length_b   1.000
_cell.length_c   1.000
_cell.angle_alpha   90.00
_cell.angle_beta   90.00
_cell.angle_gamma   90.00
#
_symmetry.space_group_name_H-M   'P 1'
#
loop_
_entity.id
_entity.type
_entity.pdbx_description
1 polymer ?
#
loop_
_entity_poly.entity_id
_entity_poly.type
_entity_poly.pdbx_seq_one_letter_code
_entity_poly.pdbx_strand_id
1 'polypeptide(L)'
;MDDLIQLAKAIRARNAVDEEIATIVGRPAQLGHVGEYIAAHVFGIALEDSATHKGSDGRFTCGPLAGRTVNVKWYAKMEGLLDLTVEAIPDYYLVLAGPKSVAASSRGTTRPWVIASAFLFHGGELVEQLHTRGVKIGVATSVTSPIWDKAEIYPSPRNPRLALSDEQRSSLSLFR
;
A
#
# COMPACT_ATOMS: atom_id res chain seq x y z
N MET A 1 -22.14 1.23 -31.83
CA MET A 1 -23.14 0.48 -31.02
C MET A 1 -22.50 -0.74 -30.34
N ASP A 2 -21.71 -1.55 -31.06
CA ASP A 2 -21.07 -2.76 -30.52
C ASP A 2 -20.13 -2.49 -29.35
N ASP A 3 -19.30 -1.43 -29.42
CA ASP A 3 -18.36 -1.06 -28.34
C ASP A 3 -19.07 -0.73 -27.03
N LEU A 4 -20.22 -0.03 -27.10
CA LEU A 4 -21.01 0.27 -25.88
C LEU A 4 -21.64 -0.98 -25.27
N ILE A 5 -22.07 -1.93 -26.12
CA ILE A 5 -22.59 -3.22 -25.64
C ILE A 5 -21.48 -4.03 -24.98
N GLN A 6 -20.30 -4.09 -25.61
CA GLN A 6 -19.13 -4.75 -25.03
C GLN A 6 -18.69 -4.09 -23.71
N LEU A 7 -18.62 -2.75 -23.68
CA LEU A 7 -18.29 -2.01 -22.47
C LEU A 7 -19.30 -2.28 -21.34
N ALA A 8 -20.61 -2.27 -21.65
CA ALA A 8 -21.64 -2.57 -20.66
C ALA A 8 -21.55 -4.01 -20.11
N LYS A 9 -21.17 -4.98 -20.94
CA LYS A 9 -20.89 -6.36 -20.48
C LYS A 9 -19.68 -6.41 -19.56
N ALA A 10 -18.58 -5.74 -19.93
CA ALA A 10 -17.36 -5.69 -19.13
C ALA A 10 -17.60 -5.01 -17.77
N ILE A 11 -18.38 -3.92 -17.73
CA ILE A 11 -18.76 -3.24 -16.49
C ILE A 11 -19.58 -4.19 -15.58
N ARG A 12 -20.54 -4.94 -16.12
CA ARG A 12 -21.29 -5.91 -15.32
C ARG A 12 -20.42 -7.01 -14.75
N ALA A 13 -19.48 -7.56 -15.54
CA ALA A 13 -18.55 -8.57 -15.08
C ALA A 13 -17.64 -8.01 -13.96
N ARG A 14 -17.14 -6.79 -14.13
CA ARG A 14 -16.36 -6.12 -13.09
C ARG A 14 -17.17 -5.94 -11.81
N ASN A 15 -18.42 -5.47 -11.90
CA ASN A 15 -19.26 -5.25 -10.72
C ASN A 15 -19.48 -6.55 -9.93
N ALA A 16 -19.64 -7.70 -10.60
CA ALA A 16 -19.76 -8.99 -9.94
C ALA A 16 -18.47 -9.37 -9.19
N VAL A 17 -17.31 -9.16 -9.78
CA VAL A 17 -16.01 -9.39 -9.11
C VAL A 17 -15.81 -8.42 -7.95
N ASP A 18 -16.17 -7.15 -8.10
CA ASP A 18 -16.09 -6.16 -7.03
C ASP A 18 -16.97 -6.55 -5.82
N GLU A 19 -18.15 -7.16 -6.07
CA GLU A 19 -19.04 -7.68 -5.03
C GLU A 19 -18.43 -8.89 -4.28
N GLU A 20 -17.80 -9.82 -5.01
CA GLU A 20 -17.08 -10.94 -4.39
C GLU A 20 -15.93 -10.44 -3.50
N ILE A 21 -15.12 -9.50 -3.98
CA ILE A 21 -14.04 -8.90 -3.19
C ILE A 21 -14.61 -8.19 -1.97
N ALA A 22 -15.67 -7.41 -2.13
CA ALA A 22 -16.30 -6.68 -1.02
C ALA A 22 -16.83 -7.62 0.05
N THR A 23 -17.36 -8.79 -0.34
CA THR A 23 -17.83 -9.83 0.59
C THR A 23 -16.67 -10.40 1.42
N ILE A 24 -15.51 -10.64 0.81
CA ILE A 24 -14.32 -11.14 1.50
C ILE A 24 -13.73 -10.08 2.44
N VAL A 25 -13.61 -8.85 1.95
CA VAL A 25 -12.95 -7.74 2.67
C VAL A 25 -13.88 -7.13 3.75
N GLY A 26 -15.19 -7.29 3.60
CA GLY A 26 -16.20 -6.63 4.45
C GLY A 26 -16.36 -5.11 4.17
N ARG A 27 -15.77 -4.61 3.08
CA ARG A 27 -15.76 -3.19 2.68
C ARG A 27 -15.78 -3.08 1.16
N PRO A 28 -16.15 -1.92 0.58
CA PRO A 28 -16.13 -1.75 -0.88
C PRO A 28 -14.81 -2.14 -1.52
N ALA A 29 -14.86 -2.77 -2.70
CA ALA A 29 -13.71 -3.23 -3.47
C ALA A 29 -12.92 -2.02 -4.02
N GLN A 30 -12.14 -1.40 -3.14
CA GLN A 30 -11.24 -0.29 -3.44
C GLN A 30 -9.82 -0.70 -3.09
N LEU A 31 -8.84 -0.26 -3.87
CA LEU A 31 -7.44 -0.64 -3.71
C LEU A 31 -6.93 -0.44 -2.27
N GLY A 32 -7.30 0.69 -1.64
CA GLY A 32 -6.94 0.98 -0.24
C GLY A 32 -7.51 -0.05 0.73
N HIS A 33 -8.82 -0.31 0.68
CA HIS A 33 -9.49 -1.26 1.59
C HIS A 33 -8.95 -2.69 1.44
N VAL A 34 -8.73 -3.12 0.20
CA VAL A 34 -8.15 -4.45 -0.07
C VAL A 34 -6.70 -4.51 0.40
N GLY A 35 -5.93 -3.43 0.21
CA GLY A 35 -4.55 -3.32 0.71
C GLY A 35 -4.47 -3.40 2.22
N GLU A 36 -5.35 -2.69 2.94
CA GLU A 36 -5.47 -2.78 4.40
C GLU A 36 -5.82 -4.19 4.85
N TYR A 37 -6.78 -4.85 4.19
CA TYR A 37 -7.16 -6.23 4.49
C TYR A 37 -6.00 -7.21 4.31
N ILE A 38 -5.29 -7.14 3.17
CA ILE A 38 -4.12 -7.98 2.91
C ILE A 38 -3.04 -7.71 3.95
N ALA A 39 -2.73 -6.44 4.21
CA ALA A 39 -1.72 -6.06 5.19
C ALA A 39 -2.06 -6.56 6.59
N ALA A 40 -3.32 -6.46 7.01
CA ALA A 40 -3.78 -6.95 8.30
C ALA A 40 -3.51 -8.46 8.46
N HIS A 41 -3.82 -9.25 7.45
CA HIS A 41 -3.63 -10.70 7.49
C HIS A 41 -2.17 -11.13 7.37
N VAL A 42 -1.39 -10.47 6.50
CA VAL A 42 0.01 -10.84 6.25
C VAL A 42 0.92 -10.38 7.39
N PHE A 43 0.70 -9.18 7.93
CA PHE A 43 1.62 -8.57 8.89
C PHE A 43 1.10 -8.56 10.33
N GLY A 44 -0.09 -9.12 10.58
CA GLY A 44 -0.69 -9.13 11.90
C GLY A 44 -1.02 -7.71 12.38
N ILE A 45 -1.82 -6.97 11.61
CA ILE A 45 -2.25 -5.63 11.95
C ILE A 45 -3.71 -5.69 12.41
N ALA A 46 -3.99 -5.17 13.61
CA ALA A 46 -5.36 -4.85 14.03
C ALA A 46 -5.75 -3.50 13.43
N LEU A 47 -6.70 -3.53 12.48
CA LEU A 47 -7.22 -2.32 11.86
C LEU A 47 -8.12 -1.57 12.84
N GLU A 48 -8.13 -0.24 12.73
CA GLU A 48 -9.02 0.63 13.49
C GLU A 48 -10.44 0.58 12.89
N ASP A 49 -11.45 0.43 13.73
CA ASP A 49 -12.87 0.36 13.30
C ASP A 49 -13.41 1.70 12.79
N SER A 50 -12.73 2.79 13.06
CA SER A 50 -13.19 4.15 12.80
C SER A 50 -12.10 5.02 12.21
N ALA A 51 -12.46 5.78 11.18
CA ALA A 51 -11.63 6.84 10.59
C ALA A 51 -11.31 8.01 11.55
N THR A 52 -11.58 7.88 12.85
CA THR A 52 -11.34 8.92 13.86
C THR A 52 -9.87 9.08 14.24
N HIS A 53 -9.05 8.06 14.04
CA HIS A 53 -7.61 8.16 14.24
C HIS A 53 -6.94 8.69 12.97
N LYS A 54 -6.76 10.01 12.92
CA LYS A 54 -6.03 10.64 11.82
C LYS A 54 -4.62 10.04 11.74
N GLY A 55 -4.22 9.61 10.54
CA GLY A 55 -2.84 9.24 10.24
C GLY A 55 -2.45 7.78 10.44
N SER A 56 -3.27 6.94 11.10
CA SER A 56 -3.00 5.50 11.20
C SER A 56 -4.24 4.68 10.81
N ASP A 57 -4.02 3.52 10.18
CA ASP A 57 -5.07 2.58 9.82
C ASP A 57 -5.15 1.42 10.83
N GLY A 58 -4.15 1.28 11.69
CA GLY A 58 -4.11 0.21 12.68
C GLY A 58 -2.80 0.14 13.47
N ARG A 59 -2.62 -1.01 14.16
CA ARG A 59 -1.42 -1.32 14.96
C ARG A 59 -0.95 -2.74 14.69
N PHE A 60 0.36 -2.94 14.66
CA PHE A 60 0.94 -4.28 14.66
C PHE A 60 0.60 -5.00 15.98
N THR A 61 0.14 -6.25 15.88
CA THR A 61 -0.26 -7.05 17.04
C THR A 61 0.83 -8.00 17.53
N CYS A 62 1.84 -8.27 16.70
CA CYS A 62 2.88 -9.25 16.99
C CYS A 62 4.22 -8.85 16.39
N GLY A 63 5.27 -9.63 16.72
CA GLY A 63 6.62 -9.46 16.19
C GLY A 63 7.35 -8.21 16.74
N PRO A 64 8.43 -7.80 16.06
CA PRO A 64 9.29 -6.71 16.55
C PRO A 64 8.61 -5.33 16.53
N LEU A 65 7.48 -5.21 15.83
CA LEU A 65 6.74 -3.95 15.71
C LEU A 65 5.47 -3.92 16.57
N ALA A 66 5.24 -4.92 17.43
CA ALA A 66 4.03 -5.02 18.24
C ALA A 66 3.71 -3.69 18.98
N GLY A 67 2.46 -3.24 18.90
CA GLY A 67 1.97 -2.00 19.50
C GLY A 67 2.24 -0.73 18.67
N ARG A 68 3.08 -0.79 17.64
CA ARG A 68 3.38 0.37 16.80
C ARG A 68 2.24 0.67 15.85
N THR A 69 1.96 1.96 15.65
CA THR A 69 0.95 2.43 14.70
C THR A 69 1.43 2.29 13.27
N VAL A 70 0.52 2.01 12.36
CA VAL A 70 0.83 1.86 10.94
C VAL A 70 -0.24 2.50 10.07
N ASN A 71 0.20 3.17 9.01
CA ASN A 71 -0.64 3.57 7.89
C ASN A 71 -0.30 2.68 6.69
N VAL A 72 -1.32 2.05 6.12
CA VAL A 72 -1.17 1.14 4.98
C VAL A 72 -1.48 1.88 3.69
N LYS A 73 -0.61 1.71 2.70
CA LYS A 73 -0.81 2.24 1.34
C LYS A 73 -0.67 1.11 0.34
N TRP A 74 -1.49 1.13 -0.70
CA TRP A 74 -1.27 0.27 -1.87
C TRP A 74 -1.34 1.10 -3.15
N TYR A 75 -0.26 1.05 -3.92
CA TYR A 75 -0.17 1.69 -5.22
C TYR A 75 -0.09 0.62 -6.32
N ALA A 76 -1.00 0.67 -7.30
CA ALA A 76 -0.99 -0.27 -8.42
C ALA A 76 0.30 -0.17 -9.28
N LYS A 77 1.03 0.94 -9.16
CA LYS A 77 2.36 1.16 -9.77
C LYS A 77 3.27 1.86 -8.78
N MET A 78 4.55 1.50 -8.77
CA MET A 78 5.58 2.17 -7.99
C MET A 78 6.19 3.30 -8.84
N GLU A 79 5.77 4.53 -8.57
CA GLU A 79 6.21 5.74 -9.29
C GLU A 79 7.13 6.64 -8.44
N GLY A 80 7.59 6.18 -7.28
CA GLY A 80 8.44 6.96 -6.37
C GLY A 80 7.68 8.04 -5.60
N LEU A 81 6.36 7.95 -5.56
CA LEU A 81 5.48 8.91 -4.86
C LEU A 81 4.84 8.25 -3.64
N LEU A 82 4.66 9.02 -2.58
CA LEU A 82 4.03 8.57 -1.34
C LEU A 82 3.12 9.67 -0.76
N ASP A 83 1.88 9.30 -0.45
CA ASP A 83 0.95 10.21 0.21
C ASP A 83 1.22 10.24 1.71
N LEU A 84 1.61 11.40 2.21
CA LEU A 84 1.99 11.62 3.60
C LEU A 84 1.13 12.71 4.22
N THR A 85 0.85 12.56 5.52
CA THR A 85 0.16 13.56 6.33
C THR A 85 1.06 13.98 7.48
N VAL A 86 1.38 15.28 7.59
CA VAL A 86 2.29 15.80 8.64
C VAL A 86 1.59 16.06 9.97
N GLU A 87 0.27 16.23 9.97
CA GLU A 87 -0.50 16.49 11.17
C GLU A 87 -0.64 15.26 12.09
N ALA A 88 -0.46 14.05 11.53
CA ALA A 88 -0.58 12.81 12.28
C ALA A 88 0.32 11.73 11.65
N ILE A 89 1.59 11.73 12.04
CA ILE A 89 2.58 10.80 11.52
C ILE A 89 2.47 9.48 12.30
N PRO A 90 2.20 8.33 11.64
CA PRO A 90 2.24 7.03 12.28
C PRO A 90 3.68 6.61 12.60
N ASP A 91 3.86 5.61 13.46
CA ASP A 91 5.19 5.01 13.67
C ASP A 91 5.76 4.48 12.35
N TYR A 92 4.89 3.86 11.51
CA TYR A 92 5.29 3.28 10.23
C TYR A 92 4.28 3.54 9.11
N TYR A 93 4.81 3.70 7.89
CA TYR A 93 4.07 3.52 6.65
C TYR A 93 4.43 2.16 6.06
N LEU A 94 3.42 1.29 5.90
CA LEU A 94 3.55 0.02 5.17
C LEU A 94 2.99 0.21 3.77
N VAL A 95 3.84 0.07 2.77
CA VAL A 95 3.47 0.35 1.38
C VAL A 95 3.55 -0.93 0.56
N LEU A 96 2.41 -1.35 0.03
CA LEU A 96 2.33 -2.37 -1.00
C LEU A 96 2.40 -1.68 -2.36
N ALA A 97 3.18 -2.20 -3.29
CA ALA A 97 3.36 -1.57 -4.59
C ALA A 97 3.34 -2.58 -5.73
N GLY A 98 2.69 -2.20 -6.81
CA GLY A 98 2.76 -2.86 -8.10
C GLY A 98 4.11 -2.67 -8.78
N PRO A 99 4.26 -3.05 -10.05
CA PRO A 99 5.51 -2.96 -10.78
C PRO A 99 6.06 -1.53 -10.81
N LYS A 100 7.39 -1.42 -10.79
CA LYS A 100 8.09 -0.13 -10.97
C LYS A 100 7.74 0.46 -12.32
N SER A 101 7.35 1.72 -12.32
CA SER A 101 6.95 2.45 -13.52
C SER A 101 7.40 3.90 -13.42
N VAL A 102 7.70 4.52 -14.55
CA VAL A 102 7.84 5.98 -14.63
C VAL A 102 6.46 6.62 -14.51
N ALA A 103 6.39 7.77 -13.86
CA ALA A 103 5.19 8.58 -13.85
C ALA A 103 4.80 8.93 -15.29
N ALA A 104 3.63 8.50 -15.71
CA ALA A 104 3.16 8.65 -17.08
C ALA A 104 1.66 8.94 -17.11
N SER A 105 1.18 9.50 -18.24
CA SER A 105 -0.24 9.67 -18.51
C SER A 105 -1.00 8.35 -18.34
N SER A 106 -2.21 8.41 -17.81
CA SER A 106 -3.09 7.25 -17.67
C SER A 106 -3.63 6.71 -19.01
N ARG A 107 -3.39 7.43 -20.12
CA ARG A 107 -3.85 7.00 -21.45
C ARG A 107 -3.11 5.74 -21.90
N GLY A 108 -3.88 4.74 -22.35
CA GLY A 108 -3.34 3.49 -22.89
C GLY A 108 -2.64 2.60 -21.88
N THR A 109 -2.78 2.85 -20.56
CA THR A 109 -2.17 2.02 -19.51
C THR A 109 -3.25 1.37 -18.66
N THR A 110 -2.99 0.13 -18.26
CA THR A 110 -3.75 -0.57 -17.23
C THR A 110 -3.03 -0.46 -15.88
N ARG A 111 -3.79 -0.57 -14.80
CA ARG A 111 -3.26 -0.58 -13.42
C ARG A 111 -3.79 -1.83 -12.70
N PRO A 112 -3.26 -3.01 -13.02
CA PRO A 112 -3.69 -4.25 -12.38
C PRO A 112 -3.37 -4.20 -10.88
N TRP A 113 -4.19 -4.86 -10.08
CA TRP A 113 -3.98 -4.98 -8.66
C TRP A 113 -3.01 -6.14 -8.40
N VAL A 114 -1.74 -5.82 -8.36
CA VAL A 114 -0.65 -6.77 -8.07
C VAL A 114 0.27 -6.19 -7.00
N ILE A 115 0.92 -7.06 -6.23
CA ILE A 115 1.93 -6.70 -5.24
C ILE A 115 3.28 -7.24 -5.74
N ALA A 116 4.04 -6.36 -6.37
CA ALA A 116 5.41 -6.68 -6.82
C ALA A 116 6.43 -6.48 -5.70
N SER A 117 6.17 -5.53 -4.79
CA SER A 117 7.06 -5.17 -3.68
C SER A 117 6.30 -4.64 -2.48
N ALA A 118 6.93 -4.73 -1.31
CA ALA A 118 6.45 -4.12 -0.08
C ALA A 118 7.59 -3.36 0.62
N PHE A 119 7.24 -2.23 1.23
CA PHE A 119 8.17 -1.31 1.87
C PHE A 119 7.66 -0.93 3.26
N LEU A 120 8.57 -0.74 4.19
CA LEU A 120 8.28 -0.28 5.54
C LEU A 120 9.12 0.96 5.85
N PHE A 121 8.49 2.11 5.95
CA PHE A 121 9.13 3.36 6.31
C PHE A 121 8.86 3.69 7.78
N HIS A 122 9.87 4.07 8.53
CA HIS A 122 9.66 4.69 9.84
C HIS A 122 9.17 6.12 9.62
N GLY A 123 7.98 6.45 10.12
CA GLY A 123 7.30 7.71 9.79
C GLY A 123 8.10 8.96 10.13
N GLY A 124 8.59 9.04 11.36
CA GLY A 124 9.37 10.19 11.82
C GLY A 124 10.67 10.39 11.03
N GLU A 125 11.44 9.31 10.81
CA GLU A 125 12.70 9.39 10.05
C GLU A 125 12.46 9.77 8.58
N LEU A 126 11.40 9.25 7.97
CA LEU A 126 11.04 9.62 6.60
C LEU A 126 10.75 11.11 6.48
N VAL A 127 9.91 11.64 7.37
CA VAL A 127 9.54 13.06 7.38
C VAL A 127 10.77 13.94 7.61
N GLU A 128 11.64 13.59 8.55
CA GLU A 128 12.89 14.31 8.81
C GLU A 128 13.82 14.33 7.59
N GLN A 129 14.01 13.19 6.93
CA GLN A 129 14.83 13.09 5.72
C GLN A 129 14.27 13.95 4.58
N LEU A 130 12.94 13.97 4.40
CA LEU A 130 12.29 14.77 3.38
C LEU A 130 12.40 16.27 3.69
N HIS A 131 12.22 16.69 4.94
CA HIS A 131 12.40 18.09 5.36
C HIS A 131 13.84 18.56 5.16
N THR A 132 14.84 17.77 5.56
CA THR A 132 16.27 18.09 5.37
C THR A 132 16.60 18.31 3.90
N ARG A 133 15.89 17.68 2.99
CA ARG A 133 16.05 17.83 1.53
C ARG A 133 15.18 18.93 0.94
N GLY A 134 14.39 19.64 1.73
CA GLY A 134 13.49 20.68 1.26
C GLY A 134 12.31 20.18 0.44
N VAL A 135 11.93 18.90 0.59
CA VAL A 135 10.80 18.32 -0.14
C VAL A 135 9.49 18.76 0.51
N LYS A 136 8.57 19.27 -0.30
CA LYS A 136 7.20 19.55 0.16
C LYS A 136 6.48 18.23 0.44
N ILE A 137 6.01 18.06 1.67
CA ILE A 137 5.29 16.87 2.12
C ILE A 137 3.79 17.07 1.94
N GLY A 138 3.11 16.04 1.44
CA GLY A 138 1.67 16.01 1.21
C GLY A 138 1.26 14.85 0.30
N VAL A 139 0.20 15.05 -0.47
CA VAL A 139 -0.21 14.11 -1.52
C VAL A 139 0.87 14.06 -2.61
N ALA A 140 1.20 12.85 -3.05
CA ALA A 140 2.21 12.58 -4.08
C ALA A 140 3.60 13.15 -3.73
N THR A 141 4.02 13.03 -2.47
CA THR A 141 5.37 13.40 -2.02
C THR A 141 6.43 12.59 -2.77
N SER A 142 7.38 13.28 -3.40
CA SER A 142 8.48 12.62 -4.10
C SER A 142 9.48 12.03 -3.10
N VAL A 143 9.68 10.72 -3.19
CA VAL A 143 10.63 9.97 -2.36
C VAL A 143 11.67 9.33 -3.28
N THR A 144 12.95 9.55 -3.00
CA THR A 144 14.03 9.09 -3.87
C THR A 144 14.28 7.59 -3.76
N SER A 145 14.79 7.00 -4.83
CA SER A 145 15.10 5.56 -4.91
C SER A 145 15.93 5.04 -3.73
N PRO A 146 16.99 5.73 -3.23
CA PRO A 146 17.73 5.23 -2.09
C PRO A 146 16.91 5.09 -0.80
N ILE A 147 15.89 5.93 -0.61
CA ILE A 147 14.99 5.85 0.55
C ILE A 147 14.03 4.65 0.38
N TRP A 148 13.48 4.46 -0.83
CA TRP A 148 12.69 3.28 -1.16
C TRP A 148 13.50 1.99 -0.99
N ASP A 149 14.71 1.93 -1.54
CA ASP A 149 15.57 0.74 -1.47
C ASP A 149 15.86 0.31 -0.02
N LYS A 150 16.10 1.27 0.87
CA LYS A 150 16.32 0.99 2.31
C LYS A 150 15.05 0.54 3.04
N ALA A 151 13.89 0.92 2.56
CA ALA A 151 12.61 0.57 3.14
C ALA A 151 12.09 -0.80 2.68
N GLU A 152 12.66 -1.40 1.64
CA GLU A 152 12.18 -2.62 1.01
C GLU A 152 12.25 -3.82 1.97
N ILE A 153 11.09 -4.49 2.16
CA ILE A 153 10.96 -5.73 2.93
C ILE A 153 10.59 -6.94 2.07
N TYR A 154 10.08 -6.71 0.85
CA TYR A 154 9.71 -7.72 -0.14
C TYR A 154 9.85 -7.16 -1.57
N PRO A 155 10.34 -7.91 -2.54
CA PRO A 155 10.90 -9.28 -2.44
C PRO A 155 12.29 -9.33 -1.79
N SER A 156 13.04 -8.22 -1.79
CA SER A 156 14.40 -8.15 -1.23
C SER A 156 14.37 -7.66 0.22
N PRO A 157 14.92 -8.42 1.18
CA PRO A 157 14.90 -8.05 2.61
C PRO A 157 16.00 -7.03 2.93
N ARG A 158 15.86 -5.80 2.48
CA ARG A 158 16.87 -4.73 2.67
C ARG A 158 16.67 -3.95 3.97
N ASN A 159 15.42 -3.95 4.48
CA ASN A 159 15.10 -3.25 5.72
C ASN A 159 15.29 -4.17 6.93
N PRO A 160 16.25 -3.86 7.84
CA PRO A 160 16.52 -4.70 8.99
C PRO A 160 15.44 -4.67 10.08
N ARG A 161 14.49 -3.73 10.01
CA ARG A 161 13.44 -3.56 11.04
C ARG A 161 12.38 -4.65 11.00
N LEU A 162 12.18 -5.27 9.83
CA LEU A 162 11.20 -6.32 9.66
C LEU A 162 11.69 -7.34 8.62
N ALA A 163 12.09 -8.51 9.11
CA ALA A 163 12.35 -9.67 8.27
C ALA A 163 11.04 -10.47 8.13
N LEU A 164 10.62 -10.73 6.90
CA LEU A 164 9.41 -11.51 6.63
C LEU A 164 9.67 -13.00 6.79
N SER A 165 8.73 -13.71 7.41
CA SER A 165 8.69 -15.18 7.42
C SER A 165 8.39 -15.72 6.02
N ASP A 166 8.66 -17.02 5.82
CA ASP A 166 8.32 -17.71 4.57
C ASP A 166 6.82 -17.71 4.30
N GLU A 167 5.99 -17.80 5.35
CA GLU A 167 4.53 -17.72 5.26
C GLU A 167 4.09 -16.34 4.75
N GLN A 168 4.64 -15.26 5.32
CA GLN A 168 4.35 -13.89 4.87
C GLN A 168 4.77 -13.67 3.41
N ARG A 169 5.93 -14.19 3.01
CA ARG A 169 6.42 -14.13 1.62
C ARG A 169 5.49 -14.89 0.68
N SER A 170 5.10 -16.10 1.07
CA SER A 170 4.17 -16.94 0.31
C SER A 170 2.83 -16.24 0.14
N SER A 171 2.29 -15.65 1.21
CA SER A 171 1.03 -14.89 1.17
C SER A 171 1.09 -13.70 0.22
N LEU A 172 2.17 -12.90 0.25
CA LEU A 172 2.35 -11.80 -0.69
C LEU A 172 2.49 -12.27 -2.15
N SER A 173 3.08 -13.44 -2.36
CA SER A 173 3.27 -14.00 -3.71
C SER A 173 1.98 -14.39 -4.41
N LEU A 174 0.88 -14.59 -3.66
CA LEU A 174 -0.46 -14.85 -4.22
C LEU A 174 -0.99 -13.68 -5.07
N PHE A 175 -0.47 -12.48 -4.84
CA PHE A 175 -0.91 -11.24 -5.48
C PHE A 175 0.07 -10.71 -6.54
N ARG A 176 0.98 -11.55 -7.04
CA ARG A 176 1.96 -11.22 -8.08
C ARG A 176 1.40 -11.32 -9.48
#